data_c91f60ee03421e38eea922da0c061a7f
#
_entry.id   c91f60ee03421e38eea922da0c061a7f
#
_cell.length_a   1.000
_cell.length_b   1.000
_cell.length_c   1.000
_cell.angle_alpha   90.00
_cell.angle_beta   90.00
_cell.angle_gamma   90.00
#
_symmetry.space_group_name_H-M   'P 1'
#
loop_
_entity.id
_entity.type
_entity.pdbx_description
1 polymer ?
#
loop_
_entity_poly.entity_id
_entity_poly.type
_entity_poly.pdbx_seq_one_letter_code
_entity_poly.pdbx_strand_id
1 'polypeptide(L)'
;MAKNVWVFCEQRDGELQSVAIELLGVARELADKVNEKVVALLLGDGVSAKANDLVAYGADEVRVVDHANLKHFVTEYYAQAVTQVVKANDPSVVLFGATSIGRDLAPRLSARLHTGLTADCTKLEMDEAGNLFMTRPAFGGNLFATIICPEHRPQMSTVRPGVMKKPEFDGARKGDIIQETINWDDSKAVVKVVEEVKETKNVEKIEDAKILVSCGRGVKDVAPAFDVAKKVKGTVSASRSLVDSGIIEHPRQVGQTGKTVRPQAYLAFGISGAIQHLAGMEESEYIVAVNTDVNAPIFKVANLGIVADANAVLKQLDKIL
;
A
#
# COMPACT_ATOMS: atom_id res chain seq x y z
N MET A 1 18.69 -24.13 6.03
CA MET A 1 17.40 -23.70 6.60
C MET A 1 17.09 -22.35 6.00
N ALA A 2 15.86 -22.14 5.59
CA ALA A 2 15.40 -20.85 5.07
C ALA A 2 15.61 -19.73 6.09
N LYS A 3 16.11 -18.56 5.66
CA LYS A 3 16.45 -17.43 6.54
C LYS A 3 16.09 -16.10 5.89
N ASN A 4 15.96 -15.10 6.71
CA ASN A 4 15.77 -13.71 6.35
C ASN A 4 14.34 -13.37 5.89
N VAL A 5 13.92 -12.17 6.25
CA VAL A 5 12.64 -11.61 5.84
C VAL A 5 12.87 -10.72 4.63
N TRP A 6 12.27 -11.10 3.50
CA TRP A 6 12.43 -10.41 2.23
C TRP A 6 11.23 -9.53 1.91
N VAL A 7 11.51 -8.42 1.25
CA VAL A 7 10.50 -7.49 0.75
C VAL A 7 10.70 -7.29 -0.74
N PHE A 8 9.70 -7.61 -1.54
CA PHE A 8 9.66 -7.16 -2.93
C PHE A 8 9.37 -5.65 -2.94
N CYS A 9 10.39 -4.86 -3.28
CA CYS A 9 10.33 -3.41 -3.28
C CYS A 9 9.77 -2.92 -4.62
N GLU A 10 8.45 -2.76 -4.67
CA GLU A 10 7.79 -2.24 -5.87
C GLU A 10 8.28 -0.84 -6.21
N GLN A 11 8.62 -0.65 -7.47
CA GLN A 11 8.92 0.64 -8.06
C GLN A 11 8.10 0.84 -9.34
N ARG A 12 7.90 2.08 -9.75
CA ARG A 12 7.30 2.46 -11.03
C ARG A 12 8.10 3.62 -11.60
N ASP A 13 8.56 3.47 -12.83
CA ASP A 13 9.39 4.47 -13.50
C ASP A 13 10.63 4.90 -12.68
N GLY A 14 11.25 3.96 -11.97
CA GLY A 14 12.39 4.23 -11.10
C GLY A 14 12.05 4.86 -9.74
N GLU A 15 10.76 5.10 -9.43
CA GLU A 15 10.34 5.66 -8.14
C GLU A 15 9.77 4.57 -7.23
N LEU A 16 10.34 4.45 -6.02
CA LEU A 16 9.89 3.50 -5.00
C LEU A 16 8.46 3.80 -4.59
N GLN A 17 7.63 2.78 -4.54
CA GLN A 17 6.26 2.93 -4.09
C GLN A 17 6.18 2.96 -2.56
N SER A 18 5.24 3.73 -2.03
CA SER A 18 5.00 3.88 -0.58
C SER A 18 4.91 2.55 0.16
N VAL A 19 4.20 1.58 -0.42
CA VAL A 19 4.03 0.24 0.15
C VAL A 19 5.35 -0.52 0.32
N ALA A 20 6.34 -0.32 -0.55
CA ALA A 20 7.67 -0.94 -0.39
C ALA A 20 8.36 -0.44 0.89
N ILE A 21 8.26 0.86 1.16
CA ILE A 21 8.81 1.49 2.37
C ILE A 21 8.08 1.01 3.62
N GLU A 22 6.74 0.95 3.59
CA GLU A 22 5.93 0.41 4.68
C GLU A 22 6.32 -1.04 5.01
N LEU A 23 6.52 -1.86 3.98
CA LEU A 23 6.92 -3.26 4.14
C LEU A 23 8.32 -3.44 4.73
N LEU A 24 9.27 -2.55 4.47
CA LEU A 24 10.57 -2.56 5.11
C LEU A 24 10.45 -2.33 6.63
N GLY A 25 9.54 -1.45 7.05
CA GLY A 25 9.26 -1.22 8.47
C GLY A 25 8.75 -2.47 9.18
N VAL A 26 7.69 -3.10 8.66
CA VAL A 26 7.16 -4.32 9.26
C VAL A 26 8.13 -5.51 9.14
N ALA A 27 8.89 -5.61 8.03
CA ALA A 27 9.91 -6.65 7.88
C ALA A 27 10.99 -6.54 8.95
N ARG A 28 11.37 -5.32 9.36
CA ARG A 28 12.32 -5.11 10.45
C ARG A 28 11.76 -5.61 11.78
N GLU A 29 10.50 -5.30 12.09
CA GLU A 29 9.84 -5.79 13.31
C GLU A 29 9.74 -7.32 13.35
N LEU A 30 9.50 -7.96 12.22
CA LEU A 30 9.42 -9.42 12.10
C LEU A 30 10.81 -10.06 12.22
N ALA A 31 11.81 -9.53 11.52
CA ALA A 31 13.17 -10.06 11.48
C ALA A 31 13.88 -9.95 12.83
N ASP A 32 13.64 -8.87 13.59
CA ASP A 32 14.21 -8.67 14.93
C ASP A 32 13.76 -9.74 15.93
N LYS A 33 12.52 -10.24 15.81
CA LYS A 33 12.00 -11.31 16.69
C LYS A 33 12.75 -12.64 16.55
N VAL A 34 13.29 -12.90 15.37
CA VAL A 34 14.00 -14.16 15.05
C VAL A 34 15.48 -13.93 14.79
N ASN A 35 15.98 -12.71 15.02
CA ASN A 35 17.37 -12.30 14.81
C ASN A 35 17.86 -12.59 13.38
N GLU A 36 17.06 -12.23 12.39
CA GLU A 36 17.33 -12.37 10.97
C GLU A 36 17.52 -11.01 10.29
N LYS A 37 18.02 -11.02 9.04
CA LYS A 37 18.18 -9.82 8.22
C LYS A 37 16.88 -9.46 7.49
N VAL A 38 16.73 -8.16 7.23
CA VAL A 38 15.77 -7.64 6.24
C VAL A 38 16.46 -7.51 4.89
N VAL A 39 15.95 -8.18 3.89
CA VAL A 39 16.48 -8.14 2.52
C VAL A 39 15.46 -7.48 1.59
N ALA A 40 15.87 -6.38 0.97
CA ALA A 40 15.09 -5.72 -0.06
C ALA A 40 15.40 -6.34 -1.44
N LEU A 41 14.39 -6.71 -2.19
CA LEU A 41 14.52 -7.19 -3.56
C LEU A 41 14.01 -6.10 -4.52
N LEU A 42 14.91 -5.47 -5.26
CA LEU A 42 14.64 -4.37 -6.18
C LEU A 42 14.82 -4.81 -7.63
N LEU A 43 13.76 -4.70 -8.43
CA LEU A 43 13.75 -5.07 -9.85
C LEU A 43 13.38 -3.86 -10.72
N GLY A 44 14.09 -3.68 -11.84
CA GLY A 44 13.76 -2.62 -12.80
C GLY A 44 14.82 -2.45 -13.89
N ASP A 45 14.73 -1.35 -14.60
CA ASP A 45 15.69 -0.87 -15.59
C ASP A 45 16.22 0.49 -15.12
N GLY A 46 17.53 0.57 -14.85
CA GLY A 46 18.18 1.78 -14.32
C GLY A 46 17.85 2.08 -12.85
N VAL A 47 17.49 1.05 -12.05
CA VAL A 47 17.01 1.23 -10.66
C VAL A 47 18.11 1.13 -9.60
N SER A 48 19.32 0.76 -9.97
CA SER A 48 20.42 0.49 -9.03
C SER A 48 20.71 1.66 -8.06
N ALA A 49 20.50 2.90 -8.49
CA ALA A 49 20.70 4.09 -7.65
C ALA A 49 19.73 4.13 -6.43
N LYS A 50 18.55 3.52 -6.53
CA LYS A 50 17.54 3.48 -5.46
C LYS A 50 17.87 2.47 -4.35
N ALA A 51 18.88 1.61 -4.53
CA ALA A 51 19.26 0.63 -3.53
C ALA A 51 19.70 1.28 -2.21
N ASN A 52 20.39 2.41 -2.26
CA ASN A 52 20.81 3.14 -1.05
C ASN A 52 19.60 3.68 -0.26
N ASP A 53 18.53 4.10 -0.94
CA ASP A 53 17.31 4.55 -0.28
C ASP A 53 16.67 3.40 0.51
N LEU A 54 16.68 2.17 -0.04
CA LEU A 54 16.14 0.98 0.64
C LEU A 54 16.95 0.60 1.88
N VAL A 55 18.28 0.77 1.83
CA VAL A 55 19.15 0.62 3.01
C VAL A 55 18.77 1.66 4.07
N ALA A 56 18.62 2.93 3.67
CA ALA A 56 18.25 4.02 4.57
C ALA A 56 16.85 3.81 5.22
N TYR A 57 15.95 3.09 4.56
CA TYR A 57 14.65 2.69 5.10
C TYR A 57 14.65 1.36 5.87
N GLY A 58 15.81 0.77 6.17
CA GLY A 58 15.91 -0.33 7.12
C GLY A 58 16.33 -1.67 6.55
N ALA A 59 16.63 -1.80 5.25
CA ALA A 59 17.18 -3.02 4.69
C ALA A 59 18.64 -3.22 5.16
N ASP A 60 19.00 -4.45 5.54
CA ASP A 60 20.36 -4.86 5.84
C ASP A 60 21.11 -5.27 4.56
N GLU A 61 20.37 -5.77 3.59
CA GLU A 61 20.85 -6.19 2.28
C GLU A 61 19.85 -5.79 1.19
N VAL A 62 20.35 -5.35 0.06
CA VAL A 62 19.53 -5.04 -1.13
C VAL A 62 20.01 -5.90 -2.28
N ARG A 63 19.14 -6.73 -2.82
CA ARG A 63 19.39 -7.51 -4.04
C ARG A 63 18.76 -6.79 -5.22
N VAL A 64 19.58 -6.46 -6.18
CA VAL A 64 19.18 -5.66 -7.35
C VAL A 64 19.23 -6.52 -8.60
N VAL A 65 18.12 -6.55 -9.33
CA VAL A 65 18.05 -7.06 -10.69
C VAL A 65 17.79 -5.86 -11.60
N ASP A 66 18.84 -5.34 -12.21
CA ASP A 66 18.77 -4.17 -13.09
C ASP A 66 18.95 -4.63 -14.55
N HIS A 67 17.83 -4.65 -15.30
CA HIS A 67 17.83 -5.20 -16.65
C HIS A 67 16.71 -4.63 -17.52
N ALA A 68 16.97 -4.44 -18.82
CA ALA A 68 16.02 -3.87 -19.78
C ALA A 68 14.67 -4.64 -19.89
N ASN A 69 14.66 -5.96 -19.67
CA ASN A 69 13.43 -6.77 -19.64
C ASN A 69 12.48 -6.36 -18.50
N LEU A 70 12.96 -5.60 -17.52
CA LEU A 70 12.20 -5.16 -16.35
C LEU A 70 11.78 -3.69 -16.43
N LYS A 71 12.01 -3.02 -17.58
CA LYS A 71 11.62 -1.63 -17.81
C LYS A 71 10.12 -1.40 -17.58
N HIS A 72 9.31 -2.28 -18.12
CA HIS A 72 7.86 -2.32 -17.89
C HIS A 72 7.50 -3.57 -17.11
N PHE A 73 6.43 -3.50 -16.32
CA PHE A 73 5.96 -4.68 -15.61
C PHE A 73 5.35 -5.68 -16.61
N VAL A 74 6.07 -6.75 -16.86
CA VAL A 74 5.59 -7.96 -17.55
C VAL A 74 5.74 -9.09 -16.55
N THR A 75 4.63 -9.68 -16.11
CA THR A 75 4.58 -10.67 -15.03
C THR A 75 5.55 -11.83 -15.25
N GLU A 76 5.74 -12.26 -16.49
CA GLU A 76 6.64 -13.40 -16.79
C GLU A 76 8.11 -13.05 -16.50
N TYR A 77 8.60 -11.88 -16.93
CA TYR A 77 9.99 -11.49 -16.68
C TYR A 77 10.25 -11.27 -15.18
N TYR A 78 9.32 -10.58 -14.49
CA TYR A 78 9.43 -10.41 -13.03
C TYR A 78 9.38 -11.76 -12.30
N ALA A 79 8.52 -12.66 -12.72
CA ALA A 79 8.42 -13.99 -12.11
C ALA A 79 9.66 -14.86 -12.37
N GLN A 80 10.30 -14.75 -13.53
CA GLN A 80 11.57 -15.43 -13.80
C GLN A 80 12.67 -14.92 -12.87
N ALA A 81 12.82 -13.60 -12.76
CA ALA A 81 13.84 -12.98 -11.93
C ALA A 81 13.65 -13.34 -10.45
N VAL A 82 12.47 -13.08 -9.89
CA VAL A 82 12.21 -13.33 -8.46
C VAL A 82 12.33 -14.82 -8.13
N THR A 83 11.83 -15.71 -9.00
CA THR A 83 11.93 -17.17 -8.75
C THR A 83 13.39 -17.62 -8.69
N GLN A 84 14.26 -17.14 -9.57
CA GLN A 84 15.67 -17.52 -9.58
C GLN A 84 16.38 -17.02 -8.32
N VAL A 85 16.19 -15.74 -7.99
CA VAL A 85 16.83 -15.12 -6.82
C VAL A 85 16.34 -15.76 -5.51
N VAL A 86 15.04 -16.02 -5.37
CA VAL A 86 14.46 -16.69 -4.19
C VAL A 86 14.97 -18.11 -4.04
N LYS A 87 15.00 -18.90 -5.13
CA LYS A 87 15.52 -20.29 -5.08
C LYS A 87 17.01 -20.38 -4.76
N ALA A 88 17.79 -19.39 -5.19
CA ALA A 88 19.23 -19.36 -4.91
C ALA A 88 19.54 -19.01 -3.45
N ASN A 89 18.63 -18.33 -2.74
CA ASN A 89 18.89 -17.72 -1.43
C ASN A 89 18.00 -18.25 -0.29
N ASP A 90 16.96 -19.01 -0.58
CA ASP A 90 16.06 -19.70 0.36
C ASP A 90 15.55 -18.80 1.51
N PRO A 91 14.79 -17.70 1.21
CA PRO A 91 14.27 -16.84 2.27
C PRO A 91 13.20 -17.53 3.14
N SER A 92 13.08 -17.12 4.41
CA SER A 92 12.03 -17.61 5.32
C SER A 92 10.67 -16.99 5.01
N VAL A 93 10.67 -15.70 4.63
CA VAL A 93 9.48 -14.91 4.34
C VAL A 93 9.72 -14.05 3.11
N VAL A 94 8.68 -13.87 2.27
CA VAL A 94 8.69 -12.86 1.18
C VAL A 94 7.39 -12.06 1.23
N LEU A 95 7.52 -10.75 1.42
CA LEU A 95 6.39 -9.81 1.50
C LEU A 95 6.24 -9.01 0.20
N PHE A 96 5.00 -8.79 -0.22
CA PHE A 96 4.62 -8.02 -1.39
C PHE A 96 3.57 -6.97 -1.00
N GLY A 97 3.53 -5.82 -1.68
CA GLY A 97 2.37 -4.92 -1.60
C GLY A 97 1.13 -5.54 -2.29
N ALA A 98 -0.05 -5.39 -1.72
CA ALA A 98 -1.31 -5.80 -2.36
C ALA A 98 -1.78 -4.79 -3.42
N THR A 99 -0.85 -4.30 -4.22
CA THR A 99 -1.06 -3.46 -5.41
C THR A 99 -1.51 -4.29 -6.61
N SER A 100 -1.81 -3.67 -7.74
CA SER A 100 -2.08 -4.40 -8.99
C SER A 100 -0.91 -5.30 -9.40
N ILE A 101 0.35 -4.82 -9.24
CA ILE A 101 1.57 -5.58 -9.53
C ILE A 101 1.74 -6.75 -8.56
N GLY A 102 1.65 -6.49 -7.25
CA GLY A 102 1.84 -7.54 -6.26
C GLY A 102 0.76 -8.62 -6.29
N ARG A 103 -0.49 -8.23 -6.58
CA ARG A 103 -1.61 -9.19 -6.74
C ARG A 103 -1.51 -10.07 -7.98
N ASP A 104 -0.78 -9.64 -9.00
CA ASP A 104 -0.49 -10.44 -10.18
C ASP A 104 0.77 -11.30 -9.96
N LEU A 105 1.85 -10.72 -9.44
CA LEU A 105 3.14 -11.39 -9.30
C LEU A 105 3.16 -12.45 -8.18
N ALA A 106 2.68 -12.12 -6.99
CA ALA A 106 2.83 -12.99 -5.82
C ALA A 106 2.13 -14.35 -5.96
N PRO A 107 0.89 -14.47 -6.49
CA PRO A 107 0.27 -15.78 -6.74
C PRO A 107 1.04 -16.64 -7.73
N ARG A 108 1.61 -16.02 -8.77
CA ARG A 108 2.42 -16.72 -9.75
C ARG A 108 3.71 -17.29 -9.14
N LEU A 109 4.34 -16.50 -8.25
CA LEU A 109 5.51 -16.95 -7.49
C LEU A 109 5.18 -18.06 -6.51
N SER A 110 4.08 -17.93 -5.77
CA SER A 110 3.60 -18.96 -4.84
C SER A 110 3.45 -20.31 -5.54
N ALA A 111 2.83 -20.33 -6.71
CA ALA A 111 2.68 -21.53 -7.53
C ALA A 111 4.04 -22.09 -8.00
N ARG A 112 4.98 -21.25 -8.45
CA ARG A 112 6.32 -21.68 -8.91
C ARG A 112 7.24 -22.15 -7.80
N LEU A 113 7.05 -21.64 -6.59
CA LEU A 113 7.82 -22.00 -5.40
C LEU A 113 7.16 -23.11 -4.59
N HIS A 114 5.96 -23.56 -5.01
CA HIS A 114 5.16 -24.57 -4.31
C HIS A 114 4.92 -24.24 -2.83
N THR A 115 4.53 -22.99 -2.55
CA THR A 115 4.28 -22.51 -1.18
C THR A 115 2.93 -21.80 -1.07
N GLY A 116 2.49 -21.53 0.16
CA GLY A 116 1.26 -20.79 0.45
C GLY A 116 1.42 -19.28 0.28
N LEU A 117 0.31 -18.61 -0.06
CA LEU A 117 0.21 -17.15 -0.12
C LEU A 117 -1.05 -16.69 0.59
N THR A 118 -0.91 -15.76 1.54
CA THR A 118 -2.06 -15.06 2.13
C THR A 118 -2.18 -13.67 1.54
N ALA A 119 -3.34 -13.37 0.94
CA ALA A 119 -3.55 -12.12 0.21
C ALA A 119 -4.27 -11.06 1.05
N ASP A 120 -3.88 -9.77 0.81
CA ASP A 120 -4.55 -8.57 1.34
C ASP A 120 -4.53 -8.49 2.87
N CYS A 121 -3.37 -8.82 3.45
CA CYS A 121 -3.17 -8.77 4.90
C CYS A 121 -3.14 -7.34 5.42
N THR A 122 -3.66 -7.17 6.64
CA THR A 122 -3.65 -5.89 7.37
C THR A 122 -2.84 -5.94 8.65
N LYS A 123 -2.43 -7.15 9.10
CA LYS A 123 -1.53 -7.35 10.23
C LYS A 123 -0.62 -8.54 9.98
N LEU A 124 0.65 -8.41 10.38
CA LEU A 124 1.65 -9.47 10.34
C LEU A 124 2.31 -9.60 11.71
N GLU A 125 2.52 -10.82 12.16
CA GLU A 125 3.21 -11.12 13.41
C GLU A 125 4.11 -12.34 13.19
N MET A 126 5.20 -12.45 13.96
CA MET A 126 6.13 -13.56 13.92
C MET A 126 6.25 -14.16 15.32
N ASP A 127 6.25 -15.48 15.45
CA ASP A 127 6.60 -16.16 16.68
C ASP A 127 8.12 -16.44 16.77
N GLU A 128 8.56 -16.92 17.92
CA GLU A 128 9.97 -17.27 18.16
C GLU A 128 10.44 -18.48 17.32
N ALA A 129 9.52 -19.27 16.78
CA ALA A 129 9.81 -20.40 15.91
C ALA A 129 9.91 -19.99 14.42
N GLY A 130 9.71 -18.72 14.10
CA GLY A 130 9.75 -18.20 12.74
C GLY A 130 8.48 -18.47 11.92
N ASN A 131 7.34 -18.72 12.55
CA ASN A 131 6.07 -18.81 11.87
C ASN A 131 5.45 -17.42 11.72
N LEU A 132 5.09 -17.09 10.50
CA LEU A 132 4.41 -15.85 10.16
C LEU A 132 2.90 -15.99 10.31
N PHE A 133 2.31 -15.17 11.17
CA PHE A 133 0.86 -15.03 11.35
C PHE A 133 0.36 -13.90 10.45
N MET A 134 -0.45 -14.25 9.48
CA MET A 134 -0.92 -13.35 8.43
C MET A 134 -2.40 -13.09 8.61
N THR A 135 -2.75 -11.93 9.18
CA THR A 135 -4.15 -11.58 9.47
C THR A 135 -4.73 -10.70 8.36
N ARG A 136 -5.89 -11.10 7.87
CA ARG A 136 -6.63 -10.40 6.83
C ARG A 136 -8.10 -10.24 7.19
N PRO A 137 -8.78 -9.16 6.78
CA PRO A 137 -10.22 -9.07 6.89
C PRO A 137 -10.91 -10.06 5.95
N ALA A 138 -11.99 -10.63 6.43
CA ALA A 138 -12.85 -11.57 5.71
C ALA A 138 -14.31 -11.12 5.81
N PHE A 139 -15.18 -11.63 4.92
CA PHE A 139 -16.62 -11.37 4.95
C PHE A 139 -17.00 -9.90 5.08
N GLY A 140 -16.42 -9.04 4.26
CA GLY A 140 -16.72 -7.61 4.23
C GLY A 140 -16.15 -6.81 5.41
N GLY A 141 -15.12 -7.34 6.11
CA GLY A 141 -14.45 -6.66 7.22
C GLY A 141 -15.01 -6.98 8.61
N ASN A 142 -16.07 -7.78 8.71
CA ASN A 142 -16.67 -8.13 10.01
C ASN A 142 -15.93 -9.24 10.78
N LEU A 143 -15.05 -9.96 10.11
CA LEU A 143 -14.23 -11.02 10.68
C LEU A 143 -12.77 -10.86 10.22
N PHE A 144 -11.86 -11.31 11.08
CA PHE A 144 -10.45 -11.41 10.73
C PHE A 144 -10.04 -12.88 10.71
N ALA A 145 -9.35 -13.28 9.66
CA ALA A 145 -8.76 -14.61 9.55
C ALA A 145 -7.23 -14.49 9.70
N THR A 146 -6.67 -15.22 10.65
CA THR A 146 -5.21 -15.37 10.79
C THR A 146 -4.80 -16.69 10.19
N ILE A 147 -3.90 -16.65 9.21
CA ILE A 147 -3.42 -17.78 8.43
C ILE A 147 -1.93 -17.98 8.70
N ILE A 148 -1.50 -19.23 8.75
CA ILE A 148 -0.10 -19.64 8.88
C ILE A 148 0.28 -20.60 7.75
N CYS A 149 1.59 -20.66 7.42
CA CYS A 149 2.15 -21.60 6.46
C CYS A 149 3.36 -22.31 7.08
N PRO A 150 3.15 -23.29 7.99
CA PRO A 150 4.22 -23.84 8.81
C PRO A 150 5.16 -24.77 8.04
N GLU A 151 4.69 -25.48 7.02
CA GLU A 151 5.41 -26.55 6.35
C GLU A 151 6.25 -26.11 5.16
N HIS A 152 5.91 -24.97 4.54
CA HIS A 152 6.53 -24.52 3.29
C HIS A 152 7.25 -23.19 3.47
N ARG A 153 8.29 -22.99 2.70
CA ARG A 153 9.07 -21.74 2.63
C ARG A 153 9.28 -21.32 1.16
N PRO A 154 9.36 -20.01 0.91
CA PRO A 154 9.09 -18.92 1.84
C PRO A 154 7.61 -18.85 2.25
N GLN A 155 7.31 -18.31 3.44
CA GLN A 155 5.97 -17.89 3.80
C GLN A 155 5.67 -16.60 3.05
N MET A 156 4.59 -16.53 2.31
CA MET A 156 4.31 -15.38 1.43
C MET A 156 3.04 -14.65 1.81
N SER A 157 3.10 -13.32 1.75
CA SER A 157 1.94 -12.46 1.99
C SER A 157 1.92 -11.29 1.02
N THR A 158 0.71 -10.90 0.57
CA THR A 158 0.49 -9.54 0.08
C THR A 158 -0.14 -8.69 1.16
N VAL A 159 0.35 -7.46 1.36
CA VAL A 159 -0.08 -6.55 2.41
C VAL A 159 -0.75 -5.33 1.81
N ARG A 160 -1.89 -4.95 2.37
CA ARG A 160 -2.66 -3.80 1.90
C ARG A 160 -1.83 -2.53 2.05
N PRO A 161 -1.69 -1.69 1.01
CA PRO A 161 -1.03 -0.39 1.11
C PRO A 161 -1.70 0.52 2.14
N GLY A 162 -0.92 1.33 2.85
CA GLY A 162 -1.41 2.31 3.81
C GLY A 162 -1.76 1.75 5.20
N VAL A 163 -1.56 0.45 5.45
CA VAL A 163 -1.87 -0.16 6.76
C VAL A 163 -0.65 -0.34 7.67
N MET A 164 0.55 -0.34 7.10
CA MET A 164 1.79 -0.48 7.89
C MET A 164 2.46 0.88 8.06
N LYS A 165 3.14 1.05 9.19
CA LYS A 165 3.87 2.29 9.47
C LYS A 165 5.17 2.34 8.66
N LYS A 166 5.43 3.47 8.00
CA LYS A 166 6.72 3.71 7.35
C LYS A 166 7.82 3.91 8.38
N PRO A 167 9.00 3.30 8.19
CA PRO A 167 10.17 3.60 9.01
C PRO A 167 10.68 5.02 8.71
N GLU A 168 11.43 5.58 9.66
CA GLU A 168 12.15 6.82 9.43
C GLU A 168 13.33 6.61 8.48
N PHE A 169 13.63 7.61 7.66
CA PHE A 169 14.78 7.59 6.77
C PHE A 169 16.06 7.89 7.55
N ASP A 170 16.99 6.93 7.56
CA ASP A 170 18.31 7.07 8.18
C ASP A 170 19.41 7.00 7.11
N GLY A 171 19.85 8.15 6.60
CA GLY A 171 20.89 8.24 5.58
C GLY A 171 22.29 7.79 6.06
N ALA A 172 22.50 7.56 7.37
CA ALA A 172 23.77 7.05 7.89
C ALA A 172 23.81 5.51 7.95
N ARG A 173 22.66 4.84 7.75
CA ARG A 173 22.56 3.38 7.77
C ARG A 173 23.39 2.77 6.64
N LYS A 174 24.07 1.67 6.95
CA LYS A 174 24.87 0.88 6.00
C LYS A 174 24.23 -0.48 5.77
N GLY A 175 24.30 -0.97 4.56
CA GLY A 175 23.82 -2.29 4.15
C GLY A 175 24.56 -2.77 2.92
N ASP A 176 24.42 -4.07 2.65
CA ASP A 176 25.06 -4.71 1.50
C ASP A 176 24.21 -4.53 0.24
N ILE A 177 24.81 -4.16 -0.91
CA ILE A 177 24.12 -4.10 -2.19
C ILE A 177 24.71 -5.16 -3.11
N ILE A 178 23.87 -6.10 -3.54
CA ILE A 178 24.26 -7.27 -4.34
C ILE A 178 23.53 -7.19 -5.69
N GLN A 179 24.29 -7.19 -6.77
CA GLN A 179 23.75 -7.30 -8.12
C GLN A 179 23.49 -8.78 -8.46
N GLU A 180 22.27 -9.06 -8.90
CA GLU A 180 21.85 -10.41 -9.28
C GLU A 180 21.84 -10.54 -10.81
N THR A 181 22.28 -11.69 -11.30
CA THR A 181 22.24 -12.02 -12.72
C THR A 181 21.18 -13.09 -12.99
N ILE A 182 20.31 -12.82 -13.96
CA ILE A 182 19.19 -13.69 -14.31
C ILE A 182 19.42 -14.38 -15.65
N ASN A 183 19.12 -15.66 -15.69
CA ASN A 183 19.03 -16.41 -16.94
C ASN A 183 17.63 -16.23 -17.55
N TRP A 184 17.53 -15.36 -18.55
CA TRP A 184 16.25 -15.04 -19.18
C TRP A 184 15.82 -16.12 -20.19
N ASP A 185 14.55 -16.48 -20.15
CA ASP A 185 13.90 -17.34 -21.13
C ASP A 185 12.80 -16.54 -21.85
N ASP A 186 13.17 -15.90 -22.95
CA ASP A 186 12.28 -15.06 -23.72
C ASP A 186 11.13 -15.84 -24.38
N SER A 187 11.28 -17.17 -24.55
CA SER A 187 10.24 -18.02 -25.13
C SER A 187 8.97 -18.07 -24.26
N LYS A 188 9.09 -17.80 -22.97
CA LYS A 188 7.99 -17.77 -22.01
C LYS A 188 7.30 -16.40 -21.92
N ALA A 189 7.94 -15.34 -22.38
CA ALA A 189 7.42 -13.99 -22.34
C ALA A 189 6.55 -13.70 -23.58
N VAL A 190 5.34 -14.25 -23.59
CA VAL A 190 4.41 -14.14 -24.73
C VAL A 190 3.69 -12.80 -24.82
N VAL A 191 3.82 -11.93 -23.80
CA VAL A 191 3.20 -10.60 -23.74
C VAL A 191 4.27 -9.54 -23.96
N LYS A 192 3.96 -8.56 -24.82
CA LYS A 192 4.81 -7.37 -25.04
C LYS A 192 4.02 -6.10 -24.75
N VAL A 193 4.63 -5.16 -24.08
CA VAL A 193 4.11 -3.80 -23.94
C VAL A 193 4.30 -3.09 -25.27
N VAL A 194 3.21 -2.71 -25.91
CA VAL A 194 3.22 -2.01 -27.21
C VAL A 194 3.38 -0.51 -27.01
N GLU A 195 2.63 0.04 -26.06
CA GLU A 195 2.61 1.46 -25.76
C GLU A 195 2.25 1.68 -24.30
N GLU A 196 2.82 2.68 -23.68
CA GLU A 196 2.49 3.18 -22.35
C GLU A 196 2.05 4.64 -22.46
N VAL A 197 0.77 4.91 -22.17
CA VAL A 197 0.21 6.26 -22.16
C VAL A 197 0.11 6.74 -20.72
N LYS A 198 0.89 7.76 -20.38
CA LYS A 198 0.83 8.39 -19.04
C LYS A 198 -0.24 9.47 -19.03
N GLU A 199 -1.16 9.40 -18.08
CA GLU A 199 -2.06 10.52 -17.82
C GLU A 199 -1.24 11.72 -17.32
N THR A 200 -1.32 12.83 -18.07
CA THR A 200 -0.60 14.07 -17.74
C THR A 200 -1.27 14.91 -16.65
N LYS A 201 -2.41 14.44 -16.13
CA LYS A 201 -3.09 15.14 -15.03
C LYS A 201 -2.33 14.94 -13.72
N ASN A 202 -1.74 16.02 -13.23
CA ASN A 202 -1.18 16.10 -11.87
C ASN A 202 -2.33 16.07 -10.85
N VAL A 203 -2.93 14.92 -10.61
CA VAL A 203 -3.86 14.73 -9.51
C VAL A 203 -3.01 14.48 -8.26
N GLU A 204 -3.13 15.38 -7.28
CA GLU A 204 -2.48 15.19 -5.98
C GLU A 204 -2.80 13.80 -5.42
N LYS A 205 -1.75 13.06 -5.03
CA LYS A 205 -1.90 11.72 -4.45
C LYS A 205 -2.53 11.85 -3.06
N ILE A 206 -3.77 11.40 -2.93
CA ILE A 206 -4.49 11.45 -1.65
C ILE A 206 -3.88 10.53 -0.59
N GLU A 207 -3.12 9.51 -1.01
CA GLU A 207 -2.46 8.55 -0.13
C GLU A 207 -1.33 9.19 0.71
N ASP A 208 -0.70 10.24 0.17
CA ASP A 208 0.42 10.94 0.82
C ASP A 208 -0.03 12.22 1.56
N ALA A 209 -1.32 12.56 1.49
CA ALA A 209 -1.85 13.77 2.10
C ALA A 209 -1.92 13.66 3.63
N LYS A 210 -1.43 14.69 4.33
CA LYS A 210 -1.52 14.78 5.80
C LYS A 210 -2.93 15.11 6.29
N ILE A 211 -3.67 15.89 5.52
CA ILE A 211 -5.05 16.28 5.82
C ILE A 211 -5.91 15.98 4.61
N LEU A 212 -7.01 15.27 4.81
CA LEU A 212 -8.00 14.99 3.77
C LEU A 212 -9.32 15.65 4.11
N VAL A 213 -9.83 16.43 3.15
CA VAL A 213 -11.20 16.97 3.16
C VAL A 213 -12.04 16.07 2.26
N SER A 214 -12.80 15.17 2.86
CA SER A 214 -13.49 14.11 2.15
C SER A 214 -15.00 14.37 2.03
N CYS A 215 -15.52 14.33 0.80
CA CYS A 215 -16.89 14.59 0.49
C CYS A 215 -17.67 13.31 0.21
N GLY A 216 -18.85 13.19 0.81
CA GLY A 216 -19.83 12.14 0.50
C GLY A 216 -21.04 12.69 -0.25
N ARG A 217 -22.00 11.81 -0.53
CA ARG A 217 -23.23 12.12 -1.25
C ARG A 217 -24.07 13.28 -0.64
N GLY A 218 -23.88 13.55 0.66
CA GLY A 218 -24.53 14.67 1.35
C GLY A 218 -24.00 16.04 0.94
N VAL A 219 -22.83 16.13 0.29
CA VAL A 219 -22.28 17.38 -0.22
C VAL A 219 -22.78 17.59 -1.64
N LYS A 220 -23.54 18.67 -1.86
CA LYS A 220 -24.14 19.05 -3.13
C LYS A 220 -23.19 19.88 -4.01
N ASP A 221 -22.40 20.73 -3.36
CA ASP A 221 -21.40 21.59 -3.99
C ASP A 221 -20.05 21.31 -3.35
N VAL A 222 -19.12 20.83 -4.13
CA VAL A 222 -17.78 20.45 -3.67
C VAL A 222 -16.77 21.61 -3.70
N ALA A 223 -17.09 22.73 -4.34
CA ALA A 223 -16.17 23.85 -4.45
C ALA A 223 -15.68 24.35 -3.07
N PRO A 224 -16.55 24.55 -2.05
CA PRO A 224 -16.08 24.95 -0.72
C PRO A 224 -15.11 23.95 -0.06
N ALA A 225 -15.21 22.66 -0.42
CA ALA A 225 -14.28 21.65 0.12
C ALA A 225 -12.86 21.82 -0.45
N PHE A 226 -12.73 22.22 -1.72
CA PHE A 226 -11.44 22.56 -2.32
C PHE A 226 -10.84 23.81 -1.70
N ASP A 227 -11.65 24.83 -1.41
CA ASP A 227 -11.19 26.05 -0.76
C ASP A 227 -10.72 25.78 0.67
N VAL A 228 -11.49 25.01 1.45
CA VAL A 228 -11.11 24.57 2.80
C VAL A 228 -9.82 23.73 2.73
N ALA A 229 -9.72 22.76 1.82
CA ALA A 229 -8.53 21.93 1.68
C ALA A 229 -7.27 22.77 1.42
N LYS A 230 -7.36 23.77 0.54
CA LYS A 230 -6.25 24.68 0.25
C LYS A 230 -5.81 25.45 1.50
N LYS A 231 -6.76 25.96 2.31
CA LYS A 231 -6.48 26.74 3.53
C LYS A 231 -5.82 25.89 4.62
N VAL A 232 -6.23 24.62 4.77
CA VAL A 232 -5.64 23.69 5.73
C VAL A 232 -4.41 22.94 5.19
N LYS A 233 -3.94 23.27 3.96
CA LYS A 233 -2.85 22.57 3.27
C LYS A 233 -3.13 21.06 3.14
N GLY A 234 -4.38 20.72 2.91
CA GLY A 234 -4.88 19.37 2.71
C GLY A 234 -5.29 19.13 1.26
N THR A 235 -5.77 17.92 1.00
CA THR A 235 -6.21 17.46 -0.33
C THR A 235 -7.66 17.01 -0.27
N VAL A 236 -8.43 17.24 -1.36
CA VAL A 236 -9.82 16.78 -1.44
C VAL A 236 -9.87 15.33 -1.85
N SER A 237 -10.68 14.55 -1.14
CA SER A 237 -11.05 13.18 -1.49
C SER A 237 -12.57 12.98 -1.49
N ALA A 238 -13.03 11.83 -1.94
CA ALA A 238 -14.45 11.57 -2.03
C ALA A 238 -14.83 10.11 -1.78
N SER A 239 -16.08 9.90 -1.38
CA SER A 239 -16.68 8.58 -1.39
C SER A 239 -17.03 8.14 -2.82
N ARG A 240 -17.14 6.83 -3.04
CA ARG A 240 -17.51 6.24 -4.33
C ARG A 240 -18.75 6.88 -4.98
N SER A 241 -19.75 7.26 -4.19
CA SER A 241 -20.99 7.82 -4.71
C SER A 241 -20.81 9.15 -5.47
N LEU A 242 -19.86 10.00 -5.05
CA LEU A 242 -19.53 11.24 -5.77
C LEU A 242 -18.69 10.99 -7.02
N VAL A 243 -17.85 9.96 -6.98
CA VAL A 243 -17.05 9.55 -8.13
C VAL A 243 -17.93 8.91 -9.21
N ASP A 244 -18.82 8.01 -8.83
CA ASP A 244 -19.76 7.35 -9.75
C ASP A 244 -20.71 8.39 -10.41
N SER A 245 -21.00 9.52 -9.75
CA SER A 245 -21.77 10.63 -10.32
C SER A 245 -20.95 11.59 -11.18
N GLY A 246 -19.64 11.37 -11.34
CA GLY A 246 -18.75 12.19 -12.16
C GLY A 246 -18.41 13.57 -11.57
N ILE A 247 -18.74 13.83 -10.31
CA ILE A 247 -18.48 15.11 -9.62
C ILE A 247 -17.02 15.23 -9.22
N ILE A 248 -16.41 14.13 -8.78
CA ILE A 248 -14.99 14.05 -8.39
C ILE A 248 -14.33 12.90 -9.16
N GLU A 249 -13.08 13.10 -9.56
CA GLU A 249 -12.32 12.15 -10.36
C GLU A 249 -11.98 10.88 -9.54
N HIS A 250 -11.93 9.71 -10.20
CA HIS A 250 -11.67 8.41 -9.59
C HIS A 250 -10.36 8.34 -8.77
N PRO A 251 -9.23 8.99 -9.16
CA PRO A 251 -8.01 9.00 -8.35
C PRO A 251 -8.16 9.57 -6.94
N ARG A 252 -9.25 10.30 -6.66
CA ARG A 252 -9.59 10.87 -5.35
C ARG A 252 -10.56 10.00 -4.54
N GLN A 253 -10.92 8.81 -5.04
CA GLN A 253 -11.83 7.91 -4.34
C GLN A 253 -11.17 7.24 -3.15
N VAL A 254 -11.80 7.33 -1.97
CA VAL A 254 -11.43 6.59 -0.75
C VAL A 254 -12.37 5.42 -0.53
N GLY A 255 -11.82 4.26 -0.18
CA GLY A 255 -12.56 3.06 0.16
C GLY A 255 -11.97 1.78 -0.43
N GLN A 256 -12.63 0.66 -0.21
CA GLN A 256 -12.20 -0.68 -0.62
C GLN A 256 -11.89 -0.80 -2.13
N THR A 257 -12.64 -0.11 -2.98
CA THR A 257 -12.44 -0.09 -4.45
C THR A 257 -11.72 1.14 -4.95
N GLY A 258 -11.30 2.03 -4.05
CA GLY A 258 -10.50 3.22 -4.31
C GLY A 258 -9.15 3.12 -3.63
N LYS A 259 -8.75 4.24 -3.02
CA LYS A 259 -7.49 4.36 -2.28
C LYS A 259 -7.71 4.10 -0.79
N THR A 260 -6.74 3.46 -0.15
CA THR A 260 -6.63 3.42 1.31
C THR A 260 -5.71 4.55 1.75
N VAL A 261 -6.16 5.33 2.73
CA VAL A 261 -5.49 6.53 3.21
C VAL A 261 -5.35 6.50 4.73
N ARG A 262 -4.28 7.09 5.24
CA ARG A 262 -4.01 7.23 6.68
C ARG A 262 -3.48 8.62 7.00
N PRO A 263 -4.31 9.67 6.80
CA PRO A 263 -3.90 11.04 7.10
C PRO A 263 -3.85 11.29 8.62
N GLN A 264 -3.15 12.35 9.00
CA GLN A 264 -3.20 12.88 10.37
C GLN A 264 -4.60 13.41 10.73
N ALA A 265 -5.32 13.97 9.74
CA ALA A 265 -6.70 14.38 9.92
C ALA A 265 -7.56 14.01 8.70
N TYR A 266 -8.67 13.33 8.94
CA TYR A 266 -9.69 12.99 7.96
C TYR A 266 -10.99 13.72 8.26
N LEU A 267 -11.34 14.73 7.45
CA LEU A 267 -12.53 15.54 7.62
C LEU A 267 -13.64 15.01 6.71
N ALA A 268 -14.58 14.26 7.26
CA ALA A 268 -15.64 13.56 6.52
C ALA A 268 -16.94 14.40 6.46
N PHE A 269 -17.26 14.96 5.32
CA PHE A 269 -18.45 15.77 5.10
C PHE A 269 -19.52 15.01 4.32
N GLY A 270 -20.69 14.78 4.93
CA GLY A 270 -21.83 14.13 4.29
C GLY A 270 -21.56 12.66 3.87
N ILE A 271 -20.63 12.00 4.56
CA ILE A 271 -20.29 10.58 4.39
C ILE A 271 -21.10 9.76 5.39
N SER A 272 -21.75 8.68 4.94
CA SER A 272 -22.54 7.81 5.80
C SER A 272 -21.70 6.84 6.64
N GLY A 273 -20.53 6.44 6.16
CA GLY A 273 -19.69 5.44 6.83
C GLY A 273 -20.06 4.00 6.49
N ALA A 274 -20.36 3.73 5.21
CA ALA A 274 -20.46 2.36 4.73
C ALA A 274 -19.15 1.60 4.97
N ILE A 275 -19.22 0.30 5.30
CA ILE A 275 -18.05 -0.55 5.63
C ILE A 275 -16.96 -0.46 4.55
N GLN A 276 -17.36 -0.40 3.28
CA GLN A 276 -16.43 -0.29 2.15
C GLN A 276 -15.68 1.06 2.13
N HIS A 277 -16.28 2.13 2.65
CA HIS A 277 -15.61 3.42 2.79
C HIS A 277 -14.71 3.44 4.02
N LEU A 278 -15.21 2.94 5.16
CA LEU A 278 -14.45 2.86 6.41
C LEU A 278 -13.15 2.07 6.21
N ALA A 279 -13.19 0.93 5.52
CA ALA A 279 -12.02 0.13 5.18
C ALA A 279 -10.89 0.89 4.47
N GLY A 280 -11.17 2.06 3.92
CA GLY A 280 -10.18 2.92 3.26
C GLY A 280 -9.69 4.08 4.12
N MET A 281 -10.25 4.34 5.33
CA MET A 281 -9.88 5.54 6.10
C MET A 281 -9.93 5.40 7.63
N GLU A 282 -10.46 4.30 8.15
CA GLU A 282 -10.65 4.13 9.62
C GLU A 282 -9.35 4.17 10.43
N GLU A 283 -8.21 3.91 9.80
CA GLU A 283 -6.87 4.00 10.40
C GLU A 283 -6.29 5.43 10.41
N SER A 284 -7.08 6.45 10.05
CA SER A 284 -6.66 7.86 10.16
C SER A 284 -6.41 8.24 11.62
N GLU A 285 -5.41 9.11 11.89
CA GLU A 285 -5.05 9.47 13.27
C GLU A 285 -6.16 10.24 13.98
N TYR A 286 -6.85 11.15 13.25
CA TYR A 286 -7.97 11.92 13.78
C TYR A 286 -9.09 12.04 12.73
N ILE A 287 -10.29 11.63 13.08
CA ILE A 287 -11.46 11.64 12.21
C ILE A 287 -12.49 12.64 12.74
N VAL A 288 -12.81 13.63 11.91
CA VAL A 288 -13.94 14.55 12.13
C VAL A 288 -15.06 14.19 11.16
N ALA A 289 -16.25 13.93 11.65
CA ALA A 289 -17.40 13.60 10.82
C ALA A 289 -18.53 14.60 10.95
N VAL A 290 -19.06 15.04 9.81
CA VAL A 290 -20.23 15.94 9.73
C VAL A 290 -21.32 15.23 8.94
N ASN A 291 -22.44 14.96 9.59
CA ASN A 291 -23.60 14.34 8.95
C ASN A 291 -24.90 14.82 9.60
N THR A 292 -25.98 14.87 8.83
CA THR A 292 -27.31 15.22 9.35
C THR A 292 -27.99 14.05 10.09
N ASP A 293 -27.61 12.82 9.75
CA ASP A 293 -28.12 11.60 10.40
C ASP A 293 -27.27 11.28 11.64
N VAL A 294 -27.82 11.47 12.82
CA VAL A 294 -27.17 11.17 14.10
C VAL A 294 -26.76 9.69 14.25
N ASN A 295 -27.43 8.80 13.53
CA ASN A 295 -27.15 7.37 13.54
C ASN A 295 -26.20 6.92 12.43
N ALA A 296 -25.64 7.85 11.65
CA ALA A 296 -24.71 7.52 10.58
C ALA A 296 -23.52 6.69 11.11
N PRO A 297 -23.20 5.53 10.50
CA PRO A 297 -22.12 4.66 10.98
C PRO A 297 -20.75 5.34 11.07
N ILE A 298 -20.50 6.43 10.30
CA ILE A 298 -19.26 7.21 10.36
C ILE A 298 -18.97 7.73 11.78
N PHE A 299 -19.98 8.03 12.57
CA PHE A 299 -19.81 8.52 13.94
C PHE A 299 -19.22 7.47 14.89
N LYS A 300 -19.31 6.18 14.55
CA LYS A 300 -18.71 5.11 15.37
C LYS A 300 -17.19 5.10 15.34
N VAL A 301 -16.60 5.64 14.27
CA VAL A 301 -15.14 5.72 14.09
C VAL A 301 -14.61 7.15 14.23
N ALA A 302 -15.49 8.15 14.32
CA ALA A 302 -15.10 9.55 14.44
C ALA A 302 -14.63 9.90 15.86
N ASN A 303 -13.52 10.62 15.95
CA ASN A 303 -13.05 11.25 17.19
C ASN A 303 -13.91 12.46 17.56
N LEU A 304 -14.42 13.18 16.53
CA LEU A 304 -15.33 14.31 16.69
C LEU A 304 -16.50 14.18 15.71
N GLY A 305 -17.72 14.11 16.23
CA GLY A 305 -18.95 14.06 15.44
C GLY A 305 -19.72 15.37 15.52
N ILE A 306 -20.14 15.92 14.39
CA ILE A 306 -20.95 17.12 14.26
C ILE A 306 -22.25 16.76 13.54
N VAL A 307 -23.37 16.86 14.24
CA VAL A 307 -24.70 16.63 13.64
C VAL A 307 -25.19 17.92 13.02
N ALA A 308 -24.92 18.10 11.72
CA ALA A 308 -25.25 19.31 10.97
C ALA A 308 -25.28 19.07 9.47
N ASP A 309 -25.77 20.03 8.68
CA ASP A 309 -25.64 20.01 7.22
C ASP A 309 -24.19 20.26 6.81
N ALA A 310 -23.60 19.27 6.13
CA ALA A 310 -22.22 19.32 5.64
C ALA A 310 -21.95 20.52 4.73
N ASN A 311 -22.92 20.93 3.92
CA ASN A 311 -22.76 22.10 3.03
C ASN A 311 -22.70 23.41 3.84
N ALA A 312 -23.49 23.51 4.89
CA ALA A 312 -23.47 24.70 5.77
C ALA A 312 -22.15 24.79 6.54
N VAL A 313 -21.68 23.64 7.09
CA VAL A 313 -20.40 23.59 7.82
C VAL A 313 -19.22 23.90 6.90
N LEU A 314 -19.15 23.34 5.69
CA LEU A 314 -18.10 23.65 4.71
C LEU A 314 -18.04 25.14 4.37
N LYS A 315 -19.21 25.76 4.08
CA LYS A 315 -19.29 27.20 3.80
C LYS A 315 -18.88 28.06 4.98
N GLN A 316 -19.15 27.61 6.20
CA GLN A 316 -18.74 28.35 7.40
C GLN A 316 -17.24 28.21 7.66
N LEU A 317 -16.69 26.98 7.52
CA LEU A 317 -15.25 26.75 7.61
C LEU A 317 -14.47 27.57 6.59
N ASP A 318 -14.95 27.64 5.34
CA ASP A 318 -14.34 28.47 4.31
C ASP A 318 -14.28 29.96 4.68
N LYS A 319 -15.22 30.46 5.45
CA LYS A 319 -15.23 31.87 5.90
C LYS A 319 -14.30 32.16 7.07
N ILE A 320 -14.09 31.20 7.98
CA ILE A 320 -13.36 31.42 9.23
C ILE A 320 -11.89 31.01 9.16
N LEU A 321 -11.52 30.15 8.22
CA LEU A 321 -10.14 29.80 7.87
C LEU A 321 -9.55 30.79 6.87
#